data_ceeb247b26c64a00750bc806767138e1
#
_entry.id   ceeb247b26c64a00750bc806767138e1
#
_cell.length_a   1.000
_cell.length_b   1.000
_cell.length_c   1.000
_cell.angle_alpha   90.00
_cell.angle_beta   90.00
_cell.angle_gamma   90.00
#
_symmetry.space_group_name_H-M   'P 1'
#
loop_
_entity.id
_entity.type
_entity.pdbx_description
1 polymer ?
#
loop_
_entity_poly.entity_id
_entity_poly.type
_entity_poly.pdbx_seq_one_letter_code
_entity_poly.pdbx_strand_id
1 'polypeptide(L)'
;MSKKVKEQSSLNQIKTSTNVLFNIIFLLLGLMCIFPLLFVFSISITSEEALRSGTYQIIPQQLSNAAYMFLWNERGTILRAFCMSVLVTVVGTVITIILTTSMGYVASRRNFKLKKLYTWIIFIPMVFNGGMLASYVVVNNILNLRNTIWALILPLACSSFSVTICRTFFRITVPDALIEAAKIDGAGQFRIWSNIVLPISKPVMATIGMFAAFGYWNDWFQASLYISDKNLQTLQSMLNNIQNNIEYIANN
;
A
#
# COMPACT_ATOMS: atom_id res chain seq x y z
N MET A 1 -31.16 -34.76 11.99
CA MET A 1 -30.24 -33.63 11.78
C MET A 1 -30.04 -33.23 10.30
N SER A 2 -30.21 -34.12 9.33
CA SER A 2 -29.96 -33.90 7.90
C SER A 2 -30.95 -32.97 7.16
N LYS A 3 -32.24 -32.93 7.51
CA LYS A 3 -33.26 -32.11 6.82
C LYS A 3 -33.15 -30.60 7.10
N LYS A 4 -32.83 -30.20 8.35
CA LYS A 4 -32.69 -28.77 8.71
C LYS A 4 -31.47 -28.09 8.05
N VAL A 5 -30.40 -28.85 7.81
CA VAL A 5 -29.20 -28.32 7.11
C VAL A 5 -29.48 -28.11 5.62
N LYS A 6 -30.34 -28.96 5.00
CA LYS A 6 -30.75 -28.79 3.60
C LYS A 6 -31.70 -27.60 3.39
N GLU A 7 -32.60 -27.32 4.34
CA GLU A 7 -33.51 -26.18 4.25
C GLU A 7 -32.78 -24.82 4.43
N GLN A 8 -31.80 -24.76 5.32
CA GLN A 8 -30.97 -23.53 5.46
C GLN A 8 -30.11 -23.25 4.24
N SER A 9 -29.67 -24.28 3.49
CA SER A 9 -28.95 -24.11 2.24
C SER A 9 -29.82 -23.61 1.09
N SER A 10 -31.13 -23.92 1.10
CA SER A 10 -32.07 -23.49 0.06
C SER A 10 -32.52 -22.04 0.17
N LEU A 11 -32.52 -21.46 1.39
CA LEU A 11 -32.88 -20.06 1.64
C LEU A 11 -31.81 -19.07 1.15
N ASN A 12 -30.59 -19.54 0.92
CA ASN A 12 -29.46 -18.71 0.45
C ASN A 12 -29.08 -18.95 -1.02
N GLN A 13 -29.87 -19.77 -1.75
CA GLN A 13 -29.59 -20.01 -3.18
C GLN A 13 -30.19 -18.88 -4.02
N ILE A 14 -29.29 -18.12 -4.66
CA ILE A 14 -29.62 -17.13 -5.68
C ILE A 14 -30.30 -17.87 -6.85
N LYS A 15 -31.41 -17.33 -7.36
CA LYS A 15 -32.07 -17.90 -8.56
C LYS A 15 -31.06 -18.03 -9.70
N THR A 16 -31.12 -19.15 -10.43
CA THR A 16 -30.20 -19.42 -11.55
C THR A 16 -30.12 -18.25 -12.54
N SER A 17 -31.24 -17.62 -12.87
CA SER A 17 -31.30 -16.45 -13.75
C SER A 17 -30.49 -15.26 -13.20
N THR A 18 -30.58 -15.00 -11.89
CA THR A 18 -29.84 -13.93 -11.22
C THR A 18 -28.35 -14.24 -11.18
N ASN A 19 -27.98 -15.52 -10.96
CA ASN A 19 -26.60 -15.96 -10.96
C ASN A 19 -25.96 -15.82 -12.35
N VAL A 20 -26.69 -16.21 -13.41
CA VAL A 20 -26.24 -16.02 -14.80
C VAL A 20 -26.06 -14.54 -15.12
N LEU A 21 -27.00 -13.69 -14.70
CA LEU A 21 -26.91 -12.23 -14.90
C LEU A 21 -25.65 -11.66 -14.22
N PHE A 22 -25.41 -12.01 -12.96
CA PHE A 22 -24.19 -11.58 -12.26
C PHE A 22 -22.91 -12.10 -12.92
N ASN A 23 -22.89 -13.34 -13.37
CA ASN A 23 -21.73 -13.89 -14.06
C ASN A 23 -21.43 -13.12 -15.38
N ILE A 24 -22.46 -12.75 -16.14
CA ILE A 24 -22.30 -11.91 -17.35
C ILE A 24 -21.77 -10.52 -16.99
N ILE A 25 -22.35 -9.87 -15.95
CA ILE A 25 -21.89 -8.55 -15.50
C ILE A 25 -20.43 -8.61 -15.06
N PHE A 26 -20.05 -9.58 -14.22
CA PHE A 26 -18.67 -9.72 -13.76
C PHE A 26 -17.71 -10.11 -14.89
N LEU A 27 -18.14 -10.90 -15.87
CA LEU A 27 -17.34 -11.20 -17.05
C LEU A 27 -17.08 -9.92 -17.86
N LEU A 28 -18.11 -9.10 -18.10
CA LEU A 28 -17.95 -7.83 -18.83
C LEU A 28 -17.04 -6.87 -18.07
N LEU A 29 -17.21 -6.74 -16.76
CA LEU A 29 -16.33 -5.93 -15.93
C LEU A 29 -14.89 -6.45 -15.97
N GLY A 30 -14.70 -7.77 -15.92
CA GLY A 30 -13.37 -8.40 -16.05
C GLY A 30 -12.71 -8.10 -17.40
N LEU A 31 -13.47 -8.22 -18.49
CA LEU A 31 -12.98 -7.88 -19.84
C LEU A 31 -12.62 -6.39 -19.96
N MET A 32 -13.43 -5.51 -19.36
CA MET A 32 -13.17 -4.08 -19.31
C MET A 32 -11.87 -3.76 -18.53
N CYS A 33 -11.56 -4.49 -17.47
CA CYS A 33 -10.30 -4.33 -16.73
C CYS A 33 -9.08 -4.85 -17.50
N ILE A 34 -9.25 -5.87 -18.34
CA ILE A 34 -8.15 -6.43 -19.16
C ILE A 34 -7.83 -5.54 -20.36
N PHE A 35 -8.84 -4.86 -20.92
CA PHE A 35 -8.69 -4.01 -22.11
C PHE A 35 -7.53 -2.99 -22.02
N PRO A 36 -7.38 -2.17 -20.95
CA PRO A 36 -6.27 -1.23 -20.83
C PRO A 36 -4.90 -1.92 -20.87
N LEU A 37 -4.78 -3.10 -20.26
CA LEU A 37 -3.53 -3.86 -20.26
C LEU A 37 -3.15 -4.34 -21.66
N LEU A 38 -4.11 -4.87 -22.40
CA LEU A 38 -3.91 -5.27 -23.80
C LEU A 38 -3.58 -4.05 -24.68
N PHE A 39 -4.21 -2.92 -24.44
CA PHE A 39 -3.95 -1.69 -25.18
C PHE A 39 -2.53 -1.17 -24.93
N VAL A 40 -2.07 -1.11 -23.66
CA VAL A 40 -0.68 -0.75 -23.33
C VAL A 40 0.32 -1.72 -23.94
N PHE A 41 0.04 -3.03 -23.89
CA PHE A 41 0.88 -4.04 -24.54
C PHE A 41 0.94 -3.81 -26.05
N SER A 42 -0.17 -3.55 -26.72
CA SER A 42 -0.22 -3.24 -28.16
C SER A 42 0.63 -2.00 -28.49
N ILE A 43 0.50 -0.92 -27.73
CA ILE A 43 1.31 0.30 -27.92
C ILE A 43 2.80 -0.01 -27.73
N SER A 44 3.17 -0.83 -26.75
CA SER A 44 4.58 -1.13 -26.45
C SER A 44 5.33 -1.84 -27.60
N ILE A 45 4.61 -2.53 -28.47
CA ILE A 45 5.15 -3.22 -29.65
C ILE A 45 4.91 -2.48 -30.98
N THR A 46 4.28 -1.29 -30.93
CA THR A 46 3.99 -0.46 -32.09
C THR A 46 5.19 0.43 -32.42
N SER A 47 5.47 0.65 -33.73
CA SER A 47 6.53 1.56 -34.16
C SER A 47 6.24 3.01 -33.79
N GLU A 48 7.28 3.77 -33.50
CA GLU A 48 7.16 5.19 -33.13
C GLU A 48 6.56 6.05 -34.26
N GLU A 49 6.83 5.71 -35.51
CA GLU A 49 6.25 6.38 -36.68
C GLU A 49 4.74 6.21 -36.73
N ALA A 50 4.24 5.00 -36.48
CA ALA A 50 2.80 4.73 -36.41
C ALA A 50 2.12 5.46 -35.24
N LEU A 51 2.79 5.56 -34.08
CA LEU A 51 2.28 6.29 -32.92
C LEU A 51 2.24 7.81 -33.17
N ARG A 52 3.24 8.37 -33.82
CA ARG A 52 3.28 9.81 -34.19
C ARG A 52 2.21 10.20 -35.22
N SER A 53 1.78 9.27 -36.08
CA SER A 53 0.69 9.51 -37.01
C SER A 53 -0.69 9.63 -36.34
N GLY A 54 -0.77 9.47 -35.01
CA GLY A 54 -2.00 9.56 -34.23
C GLY A 54 -2.92 8.35 -34.36
N THR A 55 -2.49 7.29 -35.02
CA THR A 55 -3.29 6.08 -35.22
C THR A 55 -3.06 5.09 -34.09
N TYR A 56 -3.69 5.33 -32.93
CA TYR A 56 -3.69 4.38 -31.82
C TYR A 56 -4.64 3.22 -32.13
N GLN A 57 -4.09 2.08 -32.54
CA GLN A 57 -4.87 0.87 -32.85
C GLN A 57 -4.59 -0.23 -31.84
N ILE A 58 -5.63 -1.04 -31.56
CA ILE A 58 -5.50 -2.23 -30.70
C ILE A 58 -4.59 -3.27 -31.35
N ILE A 59 -4.59 -3.35 -32.68
CA ILE A 59 -3.74 -4.26 -33.46
C ILE A 59 -2.68 -3.40 -34.15
N PRO A 60 -1.37 -3.58 -33.80
CA PRO A 60 -0.29 -2.78 -34.38
C PRO A 60 -0.17 -3.02 -35.89
N GLN A 61 -0.14 -1.96 -36.66
CA GLN A 61 0.10 -2.04 -38.11
C GLN A 61 1.57 -2.29 -38.44
N GLN A 62 2.47 -1.72 -37.64
CA GLN A 62 3.91 -1.88 -37.76
C GLN A 62 4.49 -2.28 -36.42
N LEU A 63 5.12 -3.44 -36.36
CA LEU A 63 5.76 -3.95 -35.15
C LEU A 63 7.16 -3.36 -35.00
N SER A 64 7.50 -2.96 -33.79
CA SER A 64 8.84 -2.50 -33.40
C SER A 64 9.20 -3.00 -32.02
N ASN A 65 10.44 -3.33 -31.83
CA ASN A 65 11.02 -3.67 -30.51
C ASN A 65 11.84 -2.51 -29.91
N ALA A 66 11.76 -1.30 -30.47
CA ALA A 66 12.53 -0.15 -30.07
C ALA A 66 12.36 0.20 -28.58
N ALA A 67 11.13 0.16 -28.08
CA ALA A 67 10.84 0.38 -26.67
C ALA A 67 11.55 -0.62 -25.75
N TYR A 68 11.57 -1.90 -26.12
CA TYR A 68 12.25 -2.95 -25.35
C TYR A 68 13.77 -2.85 -25.45
N MET A 69 14.31 -2.44 -26.59
CA MET A 69 15.74 -2.15 -26.74
C MET A 69 16.18 -0.97 -25.89
N PHE A 70 15.37 0.10 -25.82
CA PHE A 70 15.62 1.23 -24.93
C PHE A 70 15.64 0.78 -23.46
N LEU A 71 14.64 0.01 -23.01
CA LEU A 71 14.60 -0.54 -21.65
C LEU A 71 15.82 -1.44 -21.37
N TRP A 72 16.26 -2.21 -22.35
CA TRP A 72 17.46 -3.05 -22.21
C TRP A 72 18.75 -2.22 -22.05
N ASN A 73 18.88 -1.14 -22.77
CA ASN A 73 20.00 -0.23 -22.66
C ASN A 73 20.03 0.47 -21.29
N GLU A 74 18.85 0.87 -20.79
CA GLU A 74 18.68 1.52 -19.50
C GLU A 74 18.53 0.55 -18.32
N ARG A 75 18.69 -0.77 -18.54
CA ARG A 75 18.45 -1.80 -17.53
C ARG A 75 19.12 -1.57 -16.18
N GLY A 76 20.33 -0.97 -16.19
CA GLY A 76 21.07 -0.69 -14.96
C GLY A 76 20.37 0.33 -14.05
N THR A 77 19.84 1.39 -14.65
CA THR A 77 19.10 2.44 -13.96
C THR A 77 17.75 1.91 -13.48
N ILE A 78 17.03 1.18 -14.36
CA ILE A 78 15.72 0.59 -14.05
C ILE A 78 15.84 -0.44 -12.94
N LEU A 79 16.81 -1.35 -13.01
CA LEU A 79 17.00 -2.40 -12.00
C LEU A 79 17.36 -1.80 -10.64
N ARG A 80 18.18 -0.74 -10.61
CA ARG A 80 18.49 -0.03 -9.36
C ARG A 80 17.25 0.60 -8.74
N ALA A 81 16.47 1.33 -9.55
CA ALA A 81 15.21 1.94 -9.10
C ALA A 81 14.20 0.89 -8.61
N PHE A 82 14.11 -0.25 -9.29
CA PHE A 82 13.29 -1.40 -8.88
C PHE A 82 13.75 -1.97 -7.53
N CYS A 83 15.05 -2.24 -7.37
CA CYS A 83 15.61 -2.73 -6.11
C CYS A 83 15.36 -1.75 -4.96
N MET A 84 15.48 -0.45 -5.22
CA MET A 84 15.17 0.59 -4.25
C MET A 84 13.68 0.58 -3.86
N SER A 85 12.76 0.46 -4.83
CA SER A 85 11.32 0.33 -4.55
C SER A 85 11.01 -0.91 -3.70
N VAL A 86 11.61 -2.06 -4.03
CA VAL A 86 11.45 -3.30 -3.24
C VAL A 86 11.96 -3.11 -1.82
N LEU A 87 13.15 -2.53 -1.65
CA LEU A 87 13.75 -2.29 -0.34
C LEU A 87 12.88 -1.36 0.51
N VAL A 88 12.46 -0.21 -0.03
CA VAL A 88 11.59 0.75 0.67
C VAL A 88 10.26 0.11 1.02
N THR A 89 9.66 -0.65 0.11
CA THR A 89 8.38 -1.34 0.34
C THR A 89 8.51 -2.38 1.45
N VAL A 90 9.51 -3.25 1.41
CA VAL A 90 9.68 -4.32 2.41
C VAL A 90 10.00 -3.73 3.79
N VAL A 91 11.03 -2.88 3.87
CA VAL A 91 11.45 -2.28 5.15
C VAL A 91 10.36 -1.37 5.71
N GLY A 92 9.76 -0.52 4.87
CA GLY A 92 8.67 0.38 5.26
C GLY A 92 7.45 -0.40 5.77
N THR A 93 7.04 -1.47 5.08
CA THR A 93 5.92 -2.32 5.51
C THR A 93 6.18 -2.96 6.87
N VAL A 94 7.36 -3.52 7.09
CA VAL A 94 7.73 -4.14 8.37
C VAL A 94 7.69 -3.11 9.50
N ILE A 95 8.27 -1.94 9.30
CA ILE A 95 8.26 -0.84 10.29
C ILE A 95 6.82 -0.39 10.56
N THR A 96 5.99 -0.21 9.52
CA THR A 96 4.59 0.17 9.65
C THR A 96 3.80 -0.86 10.47
N ILE A 97 3.98 -2.16 10.23
CA ILE A 97 3.32 -3.21 11.01
C ILE A 97 3.72 -3.13 12.48
N ILE A 98 5.01 -3.02 12.78
CA ILE A 98 5.53 -2.95 14.15
C ILE A 98 4.97 -1.72 14.87
N LEU A 99 5.06 -0.53 14.27
CA LEU A 99 4.57 0.71 14.84
C LEU A 99 3.05 0.69 15.03
N THR A 100 2.32 0.33 14.00
CA THR A 100 0.85 0.34 14.01
C THR A 100 0.29 -0.67 15.02
N THR A 101 0.86 -1.88 15.08
CA THR A 101 0.40 -2.90 16.03
C THR A 101 0.77 -2.58 17.46
N SER A 102 1.96 -2.06 17.72
CA SER A 102 2.37 -1.65 19.07
C SER A 102 1.51 -0.48 19.58
N MET A 103 1.30 0.54 18.74
CA MET A 103 0.44 1.68 19.07
C MET A 103 -1.02 1.26 19.25
N GLY A 104 -1.54 0.41 18.37
CA GLY A 104 -2.89 -0.15 18.46
C GLY A 104 -3.10 -0.98 19.72
N TYR A 105 -2.09 -1.78 20.12
CA TYR A 105 -2.13 -2.55 21.35
C TYR A 105 -2.26 -1.65 22.58
N VAL A 106 -1.39 -0.64 22.71
CA VAL A 106 -1.46 0.32 23.83
C VAL A 106 -2.82 1.02 23.86
N ALA A 107 -3.30 1.51 22.71
CA ALA A 107 -4.59 2.19 22.60
C ALA A 107 -5.80 1.29 22.92
N SER A 108 -5.67 -0.02 22.76
CA SER A 108 -6.75 -0.98 23.02
C SER A 108 -6.95 -1.28 24.51
N ARG A 109 -5.93 -1.09 25.35
CA ARG A 109 -5.97 -1.48 26.77
C ARG A 109 -6.88 -0.56 27.60
N ARG A 110 -7.71 -1.18 28.46
CA ARG A 110 -8.65 -0.45 29.32
C ARG A 110 -7.94 0.31 30.45
N ASN A 111 -6.93 -0.31 31.03
CA ASN A 111 -6.22 0.16 32.23
C ASN A 111 -5.02 1.06 31.93
N PHE A 112 -4.88 1.59 30.69
CA PHE A 112 -3.79 2.50 30.35
C PHE A 112 -4.09 3.91 30.90
N LYS A 113 -3.26 4.39 31.84
CA LYS A 113 -3.49 5.65 32.57
C LYS A 113 -3.62 6.88 31.65
N LEU A 114 -2.81 6.93 30.59
CA LEU A 114 -2.78 8.06 29.64
C LEU A 114 -3.67 7.85 28.41
N LYS A 115 -4.64 6.93 28.48
CA LYS A 115 -5.48 6.52 27.36
C LYS A 115 -6.16 7.70 26.64
N LYS A 116 -6.66 8.69 27.39
CA LYS A 116 -7.34 9.85 26.81
C LYS A 116 -6.36 10.69 25.97
N LEU A 117 -5.21 11.02 26.53
CA LEU A 117 -4.16 11.77 25.84
C LEU A 117 -3.66 11.01 24.60
N TYR A 118 -3.38 9.72 24.75
CA TYR A 118 -2.90 8.88 23.65
C TYR A 118 -3.93 8.75 22.51
N THR A 119 -5.23 8.67 22.85
CA THR A 119 -6.30 8.67 21.87
C THR A 119 -6.32 9.98 21.07
N TRP A 120 -6.12 11.13 21.73
CA TRP A 120 -6.04 12.41 21.04
C TRP A 120 -4.82 12.53 20.13
N ILE A 121 -3.65 12.04 20.56
CA ILE A 121 -2.42 12.01 19.74
C ILE A 121 -2.65 11.21 18.45
N ILE A 122 -3.41 10.12 18.50
CA ILE A 122 -3.75 9.34 17.31
C ILE A 122 -4.84 10.03 16.48
N PHE A 123 -5.85 10.62 17.13
CA PHE A 123 -7.03 11.16 16.45
C PHE A 123 -6.76 12.49 15.74
N ILE A 124 -5.98 13.40 16.36
CA ILE A 124 -5.71 14.73 15.79
C ILE A 124 -5.10 14.63 14.40
N PRO A 125 -4.03 13.84 14.14
CA PRO A 125 -3.46 13.74 12.79
C PRO A 125 -4.38 13.03 11.77
N MET A 126 -5.39 12.32 12.24
CA MET A 126 -6.39 11.71 11.36
C MET A 126 -7.34 12.74 10.76
N VAL A 127 -7.65 13.79 11.51
CA VAL A 127 -8.61 14.84 11.12
C VAL A 127 -7.91 16.08 10.57
N PHE A 128 -6.75 16.43 11.14
CA PHE A 128 -5.98 17.60 10.77
C PHE A 128 -4.68 17.18 10.10
N ASN A 129 -4.50 17.56 8.84
CA ASN A 129 -3.24 17.37 8.13
C ASN A 129 -2.46 18.69 8.13
N GLY A 130 -1.19 18.64 8.55
CA GLY A 130 -0.29 19.80 8.55
C GLY A 130 0.09 20.33 7.16
N GLY A 131 -0.25 19.57 6.12
CA GLY A 131 0.07 19.90 4.74
C GLY A 131 1.50 19.57 4.34
N MET A 132 1.76 19.74 3.04
CA MET A 132 3.04 19.40 2.42
C MET A 132 4.21 20.23 3.00
N LEU A 133 4.00 21.53 3.18
CA LEU A 133 5.06 22.44 3.66
C LEU A 133 5.54 22.07 5.06
N ALA A 134 4.61 21.81 5.99
CA ALA A 134 4.95 21.40 7.34
C ALA A 134 5.69 20.06 7.36
N SER A 135 5.24 19.08 6.58
CA SER A 135 5.91 17.79 6.44
C SER A 135 7.31 17.95 5.86
N TYR A 136 7.48 18.82 4.85
CA TYR A 136 8.79 19.10 4.27
C TYR A 136 9.76 19.69 5.29
N VAL A 137 9.34 20.69 6.05
CA VAL A 137 10.18 21.33 7.08
C VAL A 137 10.60 20.32 8.15
N VAL A 138 9.67 19.46 8.60
CA VAL A 138 9.98 18.43 9.59
C VAL A 138 11.01 17.44 9.06
N VAL A 139 10.78 16.86 7.88
CA VAL A 139 11.65 15.81 7.34
C VAL A 139 13.02 16.37 6.93
N ASN A 140 13.02 17.53 6.24
CA ASN A 140 14.24 18.10 5.68
C ASN A 140 15.06 18.90 6.71
N ASN A 141 14.40 19.78 7.51
CA ASN A 141 15.12 20.75 8.35
C ASN A 141 15.26 20.28 9.81
N ILE A 142 14.25 19.59 10.36
CA ILE A 142 14.29 19.14 11.76
C ILE A 142 14.97 17.79 11.86
N LEU A 143 14.58 16.82 11.02
CA LEU A 143 15.12 15.46 11.06
C LEU A 143 16.37 15.27 10.19
N ASN A 144 16.69 16.22 9.29
CA ASN A 144 17.81 16.16 8.35
C ASN A 144 17.88 14.85 7.55
N LEU A 145 16.72 14.37 7.07
CA LEU A 145 16.61 13.10 6.37
C LEU A 145 16.67 13.22 4.85
N ARG A 146 16.85 14.43 4.30
CA ARG A 146 16.96 14.64 2.84
C ARG A 146 18.02 13.72 2.23
N ASN A 147 17.73 13.16 1.07
CA ASN A 147 18.59 12.21 0.37
C ASN A 147 18.95 10.95 1.20
N THR A 148 18.02 10.46 1.99
CA THR A 148 18.16 9.19 2.70
C THR A 148 16.94 8.29 2.46
N ILE A 149 17.12 6.99 2.63
CA ILE A 149 16.03 6.01 2.56
C ILE A 149 14.96 6.29 3.64
N TRP A 150 15.36 6.86 4.77
CA TRP A 150 14.45 7.17 5.87
C TRP A 150 13.44 8.27 5.50
N ALA A 151 13.79 9.18 4.60
CA ALA A 151 12.86 10.17 4.08
C ALA A 151 11.73 9.54 3.26
N LEU A 152 11.96 8.37 2.66
CA LEU A 152 10.96 7.60 1.94
C LEU A 152 10.09 6.74 2.85
N ILE A 153 10.63 6.31 4.00
CA ILE A 153 9.97 5.35 4.89
C ILE A 153 9.20 6.04 6.01
N LEU A 154 9.84 6.93 6.77
CA LEU A 154 9.28 7.45 8.02
C LEU A 154 7.99 8.25 7.87
N PRO A 155 7.82 9.11 6.84
CA PRO A 155 6.58 9.87 6.69
C PRO A 155 5.33 9.01 6.50
N LEU A 156 5.49 7.81 5.90
CA LEU A 156 4.40 6.86 5.64
C LEU A 156 4.29 5.77 6.71
N ALA A 157 5.27 5.65 7.63
CA ALA A 157 5.39 4.52 8.56
C ALA A 157 4.26 4.44 9.60
N CYS A 158 3.56 5.52 9.87
CA CYS A 158 2.50 5.54 10.88
C CYS A 158 1.26 6.25 10.36
N SER A 159 0.20 5.48 10.09
CA SER A 159 -1.12 5.99 9.74
C SER A 159 -2.06 5.89 10.94
N SER A 160 -2.61 7.03 11.37
CA SER A 160 -3.62 7.09 12.45
C SER A 160 -4.83 6.21 12.18
N PHE A 161 -5.24 6.12 10.91
CA PHE A 161 -6.33 5.23 10.46
C PHE A 161 -5.98 3.76 10.71
N SER A 162 -4.79 3.31 10.31
CA SER A 162 -4.32 1.95 10.52
C SER A 162 -4.19 1.60 12.01
N VAL A 163 -3.72 2.53 12.83
CA VAL A 163 -3.66 2.36 14.31
C VAL A 163 -5.06 2.19 14.88
N THR A 164 -6.05 2.94 14.39
CA THR A 164 -7.45 2.84 14.85
C THR A 164 -8.08 1.49 14.46
N ILE A 165 -7.78 0.98 13.27
CA ILE A 165 -8.20 -0.37 12.84
C ILE A 165 -7.59 -1.42 13.78
N CYS A 166 -6.28 -1.39 14.03
CA CYS A 166 -5.61 -2.30 14.96
C CYS A 166 -6.20 -2.24 16.36
N ARG A 167 -6.40 -1.02 16.90
CA ARG A 167 -7.01 -0.82 18.22
C ARG A 167 -8.38 -1.49 18.29
N THR A 168 -9.23 -1.29 17.29
CA THR A 168 -10.58 -1.85 17.26
C THR A 168 -10.53 -3.37 17.18
N PHE A 169 -9.70 -3.92 16.31
CA PHE A 169 -9.49 -5.34 16.16
C PHE A 169 -9.01 -5.98 17.48
N PHE A 170 -8.01 -5.42 18.14
CA PHE A 170 -7.48 -5.95 19.40
C PHE A 170 -8.50 -5.90 20.54
N ARG A 171 -9.38 -4.89 20.56
CA ARG A 171 -10.44 -4.81 21.57
C ARG A 171 -11.50 -5.90 21.41
N ILE A 172 -11.76 -6.34 20.19
CA ILE A 172 -12.78 -7.34 19.88
C ILE A 172 -12.20 -8.75 19.98
N THR A 173 -10.99 -8.94 19.45
CA THR A 173 -10.41 -10.27 19.23
C THR A 173 -9.54 -10.76 20.39
N VAL A 174 -8.96 -9.85 21.19
CA VAL A 174 -8.06 -10.21 22.29
C VAL A 174 -8.77 -9.99 23.64
N PRO A 175 -9.29 -11.05 24.30
CA PRO A 175 -9.98 -10.94 25.60
C PRO A 175 -9.05 -10.37 26.68
N ASP A 176 -9.59 -9.49 27.53
CA ASP A 176 -8.82 -8.93 28.65
C ASP A 176 -8.37 -10.03 29.63
N ALA A 177 -9.19 -11.10 29.83
CA ALA A 177 -8.85 -12.24 30.66
C ALA A 177 -7.54 -12.95 30.24
N LEU A 178 -7.29 -13.06 28.93
CA LEU A 178 -6.05 -13.64 28.41
C LEU A 178 -4.81 -12.81 28.78
N ILE A 179 -4.96 -11.49 28.75
CA ILE A 179 -3.88 -10.55 29.13
C ILE A 179 -3.65 -10.60 30.65
N GLU A 180 -4.73 -10.72 31.45
CA GLU A 180 -4.63 -10.80 32.90
C GLU A 180 -3.98 -12.11 33.36
N ALA A 181 -4.36 -13.25 32.75
CA ALA A 181 -3.72 -14.53 33.00
C ALA A 181 -2.20 -14.47 32.72
N ALA A 182 -1.82 -13.93 31.55
CA ALA A 182 -0.40 -13.77 31.21
C ALA A 182 0.38 -12.88 32.18
N LYS A 183 -0.28 -11.84 32.77
CA LYS A 183 0.34 -11.01 33.79
C LYS A 183 0.52 -11.74 35.12
N ILE A 184 -0.44 -12.60 35.50
CA ILE A 184 -0.33 -13.45 36.68
C ILE A 184 0.86 -14.41 36.51
N ASP A 185 1.06 -14.94 35.30
CA ASP A 185 2.22 -15.77 34.92
C ASP A 185 3.54 -14.97 34.82
N GLY A 186 3.54 -13.68 35.19
CA GLY A 186 4.74 -12.82 35.21
C GLY A 186 5.18 -12.29 33.84
N ALA A 187 4.34 -12.40 32.79
CA ALA A 187 4.70 -11.89 31.47
C ALA A 187 4.67 -10.34 31.44
N GLY A 188 5.76 -9.72 31.01
CA GLY A 188 5.84 -8.30 30.74
C GLY A 188 5.02 -7.89 29.50
N GLN A 189 4.69 -6.61 29.39
CA GLN A 189 3.83 -6.06 28.31
C GLN A 189 4.36 -6.37 26.89
N PHE A 190 5.66 -6.28 26.68
CA PHE A 190 6.27 -6.61 25.40
C PHE A 190 6.11 -8.10 25.04
N ARG A 191 6.31 -9.00 26.02
CA ARG A 191 6.10 -10.44 25.82
C ARG A 191 4.64 -10.77 25.52
N ILE A 192 3.71 -10.11 26.18
CA ILE A 192 2.27 -10.25 25.90
C ILE A 192 1.96 -9.80 24.48
N TRP A 193 2.45 -8.62 24.07
CA TRP A 193 2.25 -8.11 22.73
C TRP A 193 2.84 -9.04 21.65
N SER A 194 4.12 -9.44 21.79
CA SER A 194 4.81 -10.24 20.76
C SER A 194 4.33 -11.69 20.69
N ASN A 195 4.11 -12.33 21.83
CA ASN A 195 3.88 -13.79 21.88
C ASN A 195 2.39 -14.17 21.95
N ILE A 196 1.52 -13.24 22.33
CA ILE A 196 0.09 -13.51 22.48
C ILE A 196 -0.70 -12.70 21.47
N VAL A 197 -0.55 -11.35 21.49
CA VAL A 197 -1.39 -10.46 20.69
C VAL A 197 -1.08 -10.57 19.20
N LEU A 198 0.19 -10.50 18.80
CA LEU A 198 0.56 -10.58 17.39
C LEU A 198 0.14 -11.89 16.72
N PRO A 199 0.39 -13.08 17.30
CA PRO A 199 -0.02 -14.36 16.69
C PRO A 199 -1.53 -14.48 16.47
N ILE A 200 -2.35 -13.99 17.43
CA ILE A 200 -3.82 -13.99 17.32
C ILE A 200 -4.28 -13.01 16.25
N SER A 201 -3.49 -11.96 16.01
CA SER A 201 -3.86 -10.81 15.18
C SER A 201 -3.29 -10.85 13.76
N LYS A 202 -2.83 -12.01 13.29
CA LYS A 202 -2.33 -12.20 11.92
C LYS A 202 -3.25 -11.62 10.83
N PRO A 203 -4.60 -11.75 10.89
CA PRO A 203 -5.47 -11.21 9.84
C PRO A 203 -5.38 -9.69 9.70
N VAL A 204 -5.41 -8.94 10.81
CA VAL A 204 -5.30 -7.48 10.75
C VAL A 204 -3.88 -7.04 10.34
N MET A 205 -2.84 -7.77 10.77
CA MET A 205 -1.47 -7.50 10.34
C MET A 205 -1.30 -7.70 8.84
N ALA A 206 -1.89 -8.75 8.26
CA ALA A 206 -1.87 -8.97 6.82
C ALA A 206 -2.58 -7.84 6.06
N THR A 207 -3.74 -7.40 6.54
CA THR A 207 -4.49 -6.29 5.92
C THR A 207 -3.69 -4.99 5.95
N ILE A 208 -3.13 -4.62 7.12
CA ILE A 208 -2.35 -3.38 7.26
C ILE A 208 -1.04 -3.48 6.47
N GLY A 209 -0.39 -4.66 6.50
CA GLY A 209 0.81 -4.90 5.71
C GLY A 209 0.56 -4.75 4.21
N MET A 210 -0.56 -5.25 3.72
CA MET A 210 -0.96 -5.08 2.32
C MET A 210 -1.17 -3.60 1.96
N PHE A 211 -1.92 -2.85 2.77
CA PHE A 211 -2.13 -1.42 2.53
C PHE A 211 -0.82 -0.63 2.57
N ALA A 212 0.05 -0.92 3.54
CA ALA A 212 1.36 -0.30 3.63
C ALA A 212 2.23 -0.63 2.41
N ALA A 213 2.29 -1.90 2.01
CA ALA A 213 3.07 -2.33 0.86
C ALA A 213 2.60 -1.64 -0.43
N PHE A 214 1.28 -1.57 -0.68
CA PHE A 214 0.75 -0.81 -1.82
C PHE A 214 1.04 0.68 -1.71
N GLY A 215 0.98 1.26 -0.51
CA GLY A 215 1.32 2.67 -0.29
C GLY A 215 2.77 2.98 -0.66
N TYR A 216 3.72 2.21 -0.14
CA TYR A 216 5.14 2.38 -0.44
C TYR A 216 5.49 2.07 -1.89
N TRP A 217 4.92 1.01 -2.46
CA TRP A 217 5.20 0.62 -3.84
C TRP A 217 4.78 1.69 -4.85
N ASN A 218 3.64 2.32 -4.63
CA ASN A 218 3.09 3.33 -5.54
C ASN A 218 3.53 4.76 -5.22
N ASP A 219 4.32 4.97 -4.15
CA ASP A 219 4.75 6.31 -3.76
C ASP A 219 5.83 6.86 -4.69
N TRP A 220 5.49 7.89 -5.42
CA TRP A 220 6.40 8.72 -6.19
C TRP A 220 6.63 10.08 -5.52
N PHE A 221 5.68 10.52 -4.68
CA PHE A 221 5.62 11.87 -4.15
C PHE A 221 6.73 12.13 -3.12
N GLN A 222 6.93 11.23 -2.15
CA GLN A 222 7.99 11.38 -1.15
C GLN A 222 9.37 11.40 -1.82
N ALA A 223 9.57 10.53 -2.81
CA ALA A 223 10.82 10.50 -3.57
C ALA A 223 11.05 11.79 -4.36
N SER A 224 10.03 12.34 -5.02
CA SER A 224 10.13 13.61 -5.75
C SER A 224 10.38 14.80 -4.82
N LEU A 225 9.90 14.74 -3.58
CA LEU A 225 10.01 15.83 -2.61
C LEU A 225 11.37 15.84 -1.87
N TYR A 226 11.89 14.66 -1.50
CA TYR A 226 13.03 14.53 -0.60
C TYR A 226 14.31 14.00 -1.26
N ILE A 227 14.22 13.34 -2.44
CA ILE A 227 15.35 12.66 -3.06
C ILE A 227 15.84 13.43 -4.29
N SER A 228 17.09 13.86 -4.25
CA SER A 228 17.80 14.44 -5.40
C SER A 228 18.86 13.48 -5.96
N ASP A 229 19.28 12.48 -5.16
CA ASP A 229 20.25 11.47 -5.58
C ASP A 229 19.59 10.40 -6.45
N LYS A 230 20.06 10.26 -7.69
CA LYS A 230 19.59 9.26 -8.65
C LYS A 230 19.70 7.81 -8.14
N ASN A 231 20.62 7.55 -7.21
CA ASN A 231 20.82 6.20 -6.65
C ASN A 231 19.72 5.80 -5.67
N LEU A 232 19.02 6.75 -5.08
CA LEU A 232 17.92 6.53 -4.13
C LEU A 232 16.54 6.66 -4.76
N GLN A 233 16.48 6.90 -6.06
CA GLN A 233 15.23 7.08 -6.78
C GLN A 233 14.45 5.76 -6.85
N THR A 234 13.15 5.82 -6.50
CA THR A 234 12.23 4.68 -6.64
C THR A 234 11.73 4.53 -8.08
N LEU A 235 11.26 3.36 -8.46
CA LEU A 235 10.74 3.09 -9.80
C LEU A 235 9.59 4.04 -10.16
N GLN A 236 8.64 4.26 -9.25
CA GLN A 236 7.50 5.17 -9.48
C GLN A 236 7.94 6.62 -9.66
N SER A 237 8.91 7.08 -8.87
CA SER A 237 9.48 8.41 -9.04
C SER A 237 10.23 8.55 -10.36
N MET A 238 10.97 7.52 -10.78
CA MET A 238 11.64 7.48 -12.09
C MET A 238 10.61 7.59 -13.23
N LEU A 239 9.53 6.82 -13.19
CA LEU A 239 8.48 6.87 -14.20
C LEU A 239 7.78 8.23 -14.22
N ASN A 240 7.47 8.80 -13.06
CA ASN A 240 6.90 10.15 -12.96
C ASN A 240 7.81 11.22 -13.55
N ASN A 241 9.13 11.14 -13.33
CA ASN A 241 10.10 12.08 -13.91
C ASN A 241 10.16 11.94 -15.43
N ILE A 242 10.10 10.72 -15.97
CA ILE A 242 10.05 10.49 -17.42
C ILE A 242 8.78 11.11 -18.01
N GLN A 243 7.62 10.89 -17.38
CA GLN A 243 6.35 11.46 -17.82
C GLN A 243 6.39 12.99 -17.83
N ASN A 244 6.87 13.62 -16.76
CA ASN A 244 6.99 15.08 -16.67
C ASN A 244 7.93 15.64 -17.75
N ASN A 245 9.02 14.95 -18.07
CA ASN A 245 9.94 15.36 -19.14
C ASN A 245 9.27 15.26 -20.52
N ILE A 246 8.49 14.21 -20.78
CA ILE A 246 7.73 14.06 -22.04
C ILE A 246 6.71 15.19 -22.18
N GLU A 247 5.94 15.47 -21.12
CA GLU A 247 4.96 16.57 -21.13
C GLU A 247 5.62 17.92 -21.34
N TYR A 248 6.79 18.16 -20.74
CA TYR A 248 7.54 19.39 -20.95
C TYR A 248 7.99 19.55 -22.41
N ILE A 249 8.48 18.48 -23.04
CA ILE A 249 8.92 18.49 -24.45
C ILE A 249 7.71 18.66 -25.40
N ALA A 250 6.58 18.06 -25.06
CA ALA A 250 5.37 18.14 -25.89
C ALA A 250 4.71 19.53 -25.88
N ASN A 251 4.93 20.33 -24.82
CA ASN A 251 4.34 21.64 -24.61
C ASN A 251 5.25 22.81 -25.04
N ASN A 252 6.50 22.55 -25.42
CA ASN A 252 7.48 23.52 -25.90
C ASN A 252 7.97 23.17 -27.31
#